data_10253fb15112f67d86c066b62bd7373d
#
_entry.id   10253fb15112f67d86c066b62bd7373d
#
_cell.length_a   1.000
_cell.length_b   1.000
_cell.length_c   1.000
_cell.angle_alpha   90.00
_cell.angle_beta   90.00
_cell.angle_gamma   90.00
#
_symmetry.space_group_name_H-M   'P 1'
#
loop_
_entity.id
_entity.type
_entity.pdbx_description
1 polymer ?
#
loop_
_entity_poly.entity_id
_entity_poly.type
_entity_poly.pdbx_seq_one_letter_code
_entity_poly.pdbx_strand_id
1 'polypeptide(L)'
;MAQPQLEKVYDPNRVEDKWYQHWLDQNYFHVEPNPQKKPYTVVIPPPNITGMLTMGHVLNNTIQDILIRKARMQGKQACWIPGTDHASIATETKVVDMLMDQGIKKDSLSRKEFVDHAWQWKEKYGDMI
;
A
#
# COMPACT_ATOMS: atom_id res chain seq x y z
N MET A 1 19.48 -38.52 2.18
CA MET A 1 18.56 -37.52 2.77
C MET A 1 17.32 -37.46 1.88
N ALA A 2 16.14 -37.75 2.42
CA ALA A 2 14.89 -37.63 1.64
C ALA A 2 14.68 -36.19 1.22
N GLN A 3 14.40 -35.93 -0.05
CA GLN A 3 14.04 -34.61 -0.52
C GLN A 3 12.70 -34.17 0.15
N PRO A 4 12.58 -32.97 0.66
CA PRO A 4 11.33 -32.50 1.25
C PRO A 4 10.22 -32.56 0.18
N GLN A 5 9.19 -33.36 0.45
CA GLN A 5 8.06 -33.49 -0.45
C GLN A 5 7.24 -32.20 -0.39
N LEU A 6 7.12 -31.52 -1.53
CA LEU A 6 6.27 -30.33 -1.63
C LEU A 6 4.81 -30.71 -1.43
N GLU A 7 4.07 -29.86 -0.75
CA GLU A 7 2.62 -30.02 -0.60
C GLU A 7 1.92 -29.84 -1.95
N LYS A 8 0.79 -30.54 -2.15
CA LYS A 8 0.05 -30.52 -3.42
C LYS A 8 -0.65 -29.19 -3.70
N VAL A 9 -0.93 -28.42 -2.64
CA VAL A 9 -1.64 -27.14 -2.71
C VAL A 9 -0.83 -26.10 -1.97
N TYR A 10 -0.66 -24.93 -2.60
CA TYR A 10 -0.04 -23.78 -1.96
C TYR A 10 -1.00 -23.16 -0.93
N ASP A 11 -0.54 -23.01 0.30
CA ASP A 11 -1.27 -22.33 1.36
C ASP A 11 -0.57 -21.00 1.69
N PRO A 12 -1.13 -19.85 1.26
CA PRO A 12 -0.53 -18.53 1.47
C PRO A 12 -0.34 -18.21 2.96
N ASN A 13 -1.28 -18.59 3.82
CA ASN A 13 -1.26 -18.26 5.25
C ASN A 13 -0.04 -18.86 5.99
N ARG A 14 0.56 -19.91 5.43
CA ARG A 14 1.74 -20.56 6.01
C ARG A 14 3.06 -19.95 5.61
N VAL A 15 3.08 -19.15 4.55
CA VAL A 15 4.33 -18.70 3.94
C VAL A 15 4.43 -17.18 3.77
N GLU A 16 3.33 -16.46 3.56
CA GLU A 16 3.38 -15.05 3.20
C GLU A 16 3.90 -14.20 4.36
N ASP A 17 3.35 -14.31 5.54
CA ASP A 17 3.78 -13.55 6.72
C ASP A 17 5.26 -13.79 7.05
N LYS A 18 5.70 -15.05 6.99
CA LYS A 18 7.09 -15.43 7.24
C LYS A 18 8.04 -14.76 6.26
N TRP A 19 7.70 -14.76 4.97
CA TRP A 19 8.58 -14.17 3.96
C TRP A 19 8.53 -12.66 3.99
N TYR A 20 7.37 -12.06 4.24
CA TYR A 20 7.26 -10.62 4.40
C TYR A 20 8.11 -10.13 5.57
N GLN A 21 8.01 -10.78 6.73
CA GLN A 21 8.84 -10.44 7.89
C GLN A 21 10.33 -10.61 7.59
N HIS A 22 10.72 -11.69 6.91
CA HIS A 22 12.10 -11.89 6.49
C HIS A 22 12.61 -10.74 5.60
N TRP A 23 11.80 -10.26 4.66
CA TRP A 23 12.20 -9.14 3.79
C TRP A 23 12.35 -7.82 4.57
N LEU A 24 11.52 -7.59 5.57
CA LEU A 24 11.64 -6.44 6.47
C LEU A 24 12.92 -6.54 7.32
N ASP A 25 13.18 -7.68 7.93
CA ASP A 25 14.35 -7.92 8.78
C ASP A 25 15.67 -7.76 8.00
N GLN A 26 15.66 -8.15 6.72
CA GLN A 26 16.81 -7.99 5.82
C GLN A 26 16.86 -6.62 5.13
N ASN A 27 15.93 -5.74 5.41
CA ASN A 27 15.84 -4.40 4.83
C ASN A 27 15.87 -4.36 3.29
N TYR A 28 15.24 -5.35 2.64
CA TYR A 28 15.31 -5.51 1.18
C TYR A 28 14.57 -4.42 0.39
N PHE A 29 13.68 -3.69 1.03
CA PHE A 29 12.95 -2.58 0.40
C PHE A 29 13.71 -1.26 0.48
N HIS A 30 14.69 -1.14 1.38
CA HIS A 30 15.49 0.06 1.53
C HIS A 30 16.54 0.19 0.43
N VAL A 31 16.76 1.40 -0.05
CA VAL A 31 17.72 1.69 -1.11
C VAL A 31 18.42 3.01 -0.84
N GLU A 32 19.74 2.98 -0.77
CA GLU A 32 20.59 4.17 -0.71
C GLU A 32 21.16 4.51 -2.09
N PRO A 33 21.39 5.79 -2.40
CA PRO A 33 22.03 6.19 -3.65
C PRO A 33 23.40 5.52 -3.82
N ASN A 34 23.60 4.87 -4.97
CA ASN A 34 24.87 4.22 -5.30
C ASN A 34 25.34 4.64 -6.69
N PRO A 35 26.40 5.46 -6.82
CA PRO A 35 26.88 5.95 -8.10
C PRO A 35 27.45 4.85 -9.01
N GLN A 36 27.75 3.66 -8.48
CA GLN A 36 28.27 2.52 -9.25
C GLN A 36 27.17 1.66 -9.85
N LYS A 37 25.90 1.87 -9.47
CA LYS A 37 24.76 1.11 -10.00
C LYS A 37 23.82 2.01 -10.78
N LYS A 38 23.28 1.45 -11.87
CA LYS A 38 22.25 2.17 -12.65
C LYS A 38 20.97 2.30 -11.83
N PRO A 39 20.47 3.50 -11.56
CA PRO A 39 19.23 3.69 -10.83
C PRO A 39 18.03 3.22 -11.66
N TYR A 40 17.01 2.72 -10.97
CA TYR A 40 15.69 2.38 -11.51
C TYR A 40 14.64 2.69 -10.45
N THR A 41 13.93 3.79 -10.62
CA THR A 41 12.94 4.25 -9.65
C THR A 41 11.55 4.23 -10.27
N VAL A 42 10.59 3.68 -9.52
CA VAL A 42 9.16 3.72 -9.84
C VAL A 42 8.44 4.39 -8.68
N VAL A 43 7.63 5.39 -8.99
CA VAL A 43 6.72 6.02 -8.04
C VAL A 43 5.33 5.46 -8.30
N ILE A 44 4.70 4.89 -7.27
CA ILE A 44 3.34 4.39 -7.37
C ILE A 44 2.40 5.58 -7.68
N PRO A 45 1.45 5.44 -8.63
CA PRO A 45 0.31 6.36 -8.70
C PRO A 45 -0.45 6.28 -7.38
N PRO A 46 -0.46 7.34 -6.56
CA PRO A 46 -0.97 7.24 -5.20
C PRO A 46 -2.49 7.06 -5.23
N PRO A 47 -3.03 5.98 -4.67
CA PRO A 47 -4.47 5.81 -4.59
C PRO A 47 -5.09 6.79 -3.60
N ASN A 48 -6.32 7.23 -3.91
CA ASN A 48 -7.12 8.03 -2.98
C ASN A 48 -7.52 7.20 -1.76
N ILE A 49 -7.54 7.82 -0.58
CA ILE A 49 -8.00 7.18 0.67
C ILE A 49 -9.53 7.16 0.71
N THR A 50 -10.14 6.38 -0.17
CA THR A 50 -11.60 6.28 -0.33
C THR A 50 -12.19 4.97 0.19
N GLY A 51 -11.37 4.10 0.77
CA GLY A 51 -11.78 2.81 1.32
C GLY A 51 -10.85 1.67 0.89
N MET A 52 -11.41 0.47 0.74
CA MET A 52 -10.65 -0.71 0.35
C MET A 52 -10.06 -0.61 -1.06
N LEU A 53 -8.86 -1.17 -1.24
CA LEU A 53 -8.23 -1.27 -2.55
C LEU A 53 -9.04 -2.17 -3.47
N THR A 54 -9.07 -1.81 -4.75
CA THR A 54 -9.80 -2.55 -5.80
C THR A 54 -8.87 -3.42 -6.63
N MET A 55 -9.43 -4.31 -7.46
CA MET A 55 -8.65 -5.09 -8.43
C MET A 55 -7.82 -4.23 -9.40
N GLY A 56 -8.28 -3.00 -9.69
CA GLY A 56 -7.50 -2.05 -10.49
C GLY A 56 -6.20 -1.62 -9.81
N HIS A 57 -6.24 -1.39 -8.50
CA HIS A 57 -5.04 -1.12 -7.71
C HIS A 57 -4.09 -2.32 -7.68
N VAL A 58 -4.64 -3.53 -7.48
CA VAL A 58 -3.85 -4.78 -7.50
C VAL A 58 -3.14 -4.95 -8.84
N LEU A 59 -3.85 -4.81 -9.97
CA LEU A 59 -3.27 -4.94 -11.30
C LEU A 59 -2.14 -3.92 -11.53
N ASN A 60 -2.38 -2.65 -11.21
CA ASN A 60 -1.39 -1.60 -11.37
C ASN A 60 -0.13 -1.87 -10.55
N ASN A 61 -0.30 -2.22 -9.28
CA ASN A 61 0.81 -2.50 -8.37
C ASN A 61 1.58 -3.77 -8.76
N THR A 62 0.89 -4.80 -9.24
CA THR A 62 1.52 -6.03 -9.71
C THR A 62 2.45 -5.79 -10.89
N ILE A 63 2.05 -4.97 -11.86
CA ILE A 63 2.90 -4.61 -13.00
C ILE A 63 4.17 -3.89 -12.52
N GLN A 64 4.03 -2.95 -11.60
CA GLN A 64 5.17 -2.21 -11.03
C GLN A 64 6.08 -3.13 -10.22
N ASP A 65 5.53 -4.02 -9.39
CA ASP A 65 6.29 -5.00 -8.62
C ASP A 65 7.14 -5.90 -9.52
N ILE A 66 6.57 -6.40 -10.62
CA ILE A 66 7.29 -7.21 -11.60
C ILE A 66 8.48 -6.44 -12.18
N LEU A 67 8.28 -5.17 -12.55
CA LEU A 67 9.34 -4.33 -13.13
C LEU A 67 10.45 -4.04 -12.11
N ILE A 68 10.11 -3.75 -10.87
CA ILE A 68 11.07 -3.52 -9.78
C ILE A 68 11.86 -4.79 -9.48
N ARG A 69 11.20 -5.94 -9.36
CA ARG A 69 11.88 -7.24 -9.15
C ARG A 69 12.83 -7.58 -10.29
N LYS A 70 12.40 -7.38 -11.54
CA LYS A 70 13.25 -7.55 -12.70
C LYS A 70 14.48 -6.62 -12.66
N ALA A 71 14.29 -5.35 -12.30
CA ALA A 71 15.38 -4.40 -12.19
C ALA A 71 16.42 -4.81 -11.11
N ARG A 72 15.95 -5.31 -9.96
CA ARG A 72 16.83 -5.87 -8.92
C ARG A 72 17.62 -7.09 -9.41
N MET A 73 16.95 -8.02 -10.10
CA MET A 73 17.61 -9.19 -10.69
C MET A 73 18.66 -8.82 -11.74
N GLN A 74 18.51 -7.66 -12.41
CA GLN A 74 19.49 -7.11 -13.34
C GLN A 74 20.62 -6.34 -12.65
N GLY A 75 20.69 -6.33 -11.32
CA GLY A 75 21.71 -5.64 -10.53
C GLY A 75 21.57 -4.12 -10.46
N LYS A 76 20.42 -3.56 -10.89
CA LYS A 76 20.15 -2.13 -10.78
C LYS A 76 19.86 -1.72 -9.33
N GLN A 77 20.04 -0.43 -9.03
CA GLN A 77 19.60 0.18 -7.78
C GLN A 77 18.11 0.50 -7.90
N ALA A 78 17.28 -0.47 -7.55
CA ALA A 78 15.83 -0.38 -7.75
C ALA A 78 15.13 0.14 -6.52
N CYS A 79 14.40 1.25 -6.68
CA CYS A 79 13.60 1.89 -5.64
C CYS A 79 12.12 1.94 -6.08
N TRP A 80 11.23 1.46 -5.22
CA TRP A 80 9.78 1.60 -5.40
C TRP A 80 9.23 2.48 -4.29
N ILE A 81 8.64 3.62 -4.65
CA ILE A 81 8.17 4.62 -3.70
C ILE A 81 6.66 4.54 -3.62
N PRO A 82 6.08 4.01 -2.54
CA PRO A 82 4.65 4.04 -2.29
C PRO A 82 4.18 5.41 -1.81
N GLY A 83 2.87 5.64 -1.86
CA GLY A 83 2.25 6.82 -1.32
C GLY A 83 0.73 6.75 -1.42
N THR A 84 0.06 7.69 -0.75
CA THR A 84 -1.41 7.84 -0.78
C THR A 84 -1.76 9.25 -1.20
N ASP A 85 -2.88 9.39 -1.92
CA ASP A 85 -3.44 10.70 -2.26
C ASP A 85 -4.54 11.08 -1.25
N HIS A 86 -4.35 12.23 -0.62
CA HIS A 86 -5.30 12.85 0.30
C HIS A 86 -6.26 13.78 -0.44
N ALA A 87 -6.65 13.44 -1.67
CA ALA A 87 -7.60 14.23 -2.48
C ALA A 87 -8.85 14.59 -1.67
N SER A 88 -9.00 15.88 -1.36
CA SER A 88 -9.94 16.36 -0.37
C SER A 88 -11.40 16.03 -0.72
N ILE A 89 -11.83 16.23 -1.97
CA ILE A 89 -13.23 16.03 -2.39
C ILE A 89 -13.65 14.56 -2.25
N ALA A 90 -12.82 13.63 -2.72
CA ALA A 90 -13.13 12.20 -2.68
C ALA A 90 -13.17 11.67 -1.24
N THR A 91 -12.21 12.06 -0.41
CA THR A 91 -12.16 11.68 1.00
C THR A 91 -13.31 12.34 1.78
N GLU A 92 -13.59 13.62 1.54
CA GLU A 92 -14.70 14.33 2.17
C GLU A 92 -16.03 13.63 1.91
N THR A 93 -16.31 13.26 0.66
CA THR A 93 -17.54 12.52 0.32
C THR A 93 -17.66 11.25 1.15
N LYS A 94 -16.60 10.47 1.29
CA LYS A 94 -16.61 9.23 2.07
C LYS A 94 -16.79 9.47 3.56
N VAL A 95 -16.21 10.52 4.11
CA VAL A 95 -16.43 10.91 5.51
C VAL A 95 -17.87 11.35 5.74
N VAL A 96 -18.45 12.12 4.81
CA VAL A 96 -19.86 12.52 4.88
C VAL A 96 -20.79 11.30 4.81
N ASP A 97 -20.57 10.36 3.89
CA ASP A 97 -21.33 9.11 3.80
C ASP A 97 -21.29 8.33 5.13
N MET A 98 -20.08 8.15 5.69
CA MET A 98 -19.89 7.49 6.98
C MET A 98 -20.65 8.19 8.12
N LEU A 99 -20.61 9.52 8.18
CA LEU A 99 -21.32 10.30 9.19
C LEU A 99 -22.83 10.17 9.02
N MET A 100 -23.34 10.17 7.80
CA MET A 100 -24.77 9.97 7.50
C MET A 100 -25.25 8.60 7.95
N ASP A 101 -24.45 7.55 7.75
CA ASP A 101 -24.75 6.19 8.24
C ASP A 101 -24.84 6.14 9.78
N GLN A 102 -24.12 7.03 10.46
CA GLN A 102 -24.18 7.20 11.93
C GLN A 102 -25.29 8.17 12.38
N GLY A 103 -26.07 8.71 11.47
CA GLY A 103 -27.12 9.68 11.74
C GLY A 103 -26.62 11.10 12.01
N ILE A 104 -25.36 11.40 11.73
CA ILE A 104 -24.72 12.70 11.94
C ILE A 104 -24.73 13.49 10.63
N LYS A 105 -25.29 14.70 10.64
CA LYS A 105 -25.25 15.61 9.50
C LYS A 105 -23.98 16.47 9.55
N LYS A 106 -23.28 16.60 8.41
CA LYS A 106 -22.08 17.45 8.31
C LYS A 106 -22.33 18.87 8.83
N ASP A 107 -23.47 19.47 8.48
CA ASP A 107 -23.82 20.84 8.84
C ASP A 107 -24.06 21.04 10.35
N SER A 108 -24.20 19.94 11.13
CA SER A 108 -24.30 20.00 12.58
C SER A 108 -22.94 20.01 13.28
N LEU A 109 -21.86 19.79 12.54
CA LEU A 109 -20.50 19.74 13.06
C LEU A 109 -19.75 21.07 12.82
N SER A 110 -18.91 21.44 13.77
CA SER A 110 -17.89 22.45 13.55
C SER A 110 -16.84 21.96 12.56
N ARG A 111 -16.08 22.89 11.96
CA ARG A 111 -14.96 22.52 11.08
C ARG A 111 -13.96 21.59 11.77
N LYS A 112 -13.69 21.83 13.07
CA LYS A 112 -12.74 21.01 13.83
C LYS A 112 -13.22 19.58 13.98
N GLU A 113 -14.48 19.40 14.41
CA GLU A 113 -15.08 18.07 14.56
C GLU A 113 -15.10 17.30 13.23
N PHE A 114 -15.44 17.96 12.13
CA PHE A 114 -15.39 17.32 10.82
C PHE A 114 -13.97 16.90 10.42
N VAL A 115 -12.95 17.72 10.68
CA VAL A 115 -11.55 17.41 10.43
C VAL A 115 -11.09 16.22 11.30
N ASP A 116 -11.52 16.14 12.55
CA ASP A 116 -11.21 15.02 13.43
C ASP A 116 -11.77 13.69 12.87
N HIS A 117 -13.00 13.71 12.33
CA HIS A 117 -13.56 12.54 11.62
C HIS A 117 -12.79 12.19 10.33
N ALA A 118 -12.31 13.20 9.60
CA ALA A 118 -11.48 12.97 8.42
C ALA A 118 -10.12 12.32 8.77
N TRP A 119 -9.51 12.71 9.88
CA TRP A 119 -8.32 12.07 10.41
C TRP A 119 -8.56 10.62 10.82
N GLN A 120 -9.67 10.33 11.50
CA GLN A 120 -10.06 8.95 11.86
C GLN A 120 -10.24 8.08 10.60
N TRP A 121 -10.87 8.62 9.55
CA TRP A 121 -10.98 7.94 8.26
C TRP A 121 -9.60 7.64 7.66
N LYS A 122 -8.72 8.64 7.65
CA LYS A 122 -7.34 8.49 7.14
C LYS A 122 -6.56 7.44 7.92
N GLU A 123 -6.64 7.40 9.24
CA GLU A 123 -5.97 6.39 10.06
C GLU A 123 -6.51 4.99 9.78
N LYS A 124 -7.81 4.85 9.59
CA LYS A 124 -8.44 3.56 9.32
C LYS A 124 -8.07 2.96 7.96
N TYR A 125 -7.92 3.79 6.93
CA TYR A 125 -7.76 3.32 5.56
C TYR A 125 -6.39 3.65 4.93
N GLY A 126 -5.64 4.56 5.52
CA GLY A 126 -4.36 5.02 4.97
C GLY A 126 -3.24 3.98 4.99
N ASP A 127 -3.29 3.06 5.93
CA ASP A 127 -2.25 2.03 6.13
C ASP A 127 -2.53 0.73 5.34
N MET A 128 -3.54 0.74 4.45
CA MET A 128 -3.89 -0.43 3.62
C MET A 128 -3.02 -0.58 2.36
N ILE A 129 -2.04 0.29 2.17
CA ILE A 129 -1.19 0.33 0.97
C ILE A 129 0.20 -0.15 1.29
#